data_b00fcc8879c3d9a993d366b195881847
#
_entry.id   b00fcc8879c3d9a993d366b195881847
#
_cell.length_a   1.000
_cell.length_b   1.000
_cell.length_c   1.000
_cell.angle_alpha   90.00
_cell.angle_beta   90.00
_cell.angle_gamma   90.00
#
_symmetry.space_group_name_H-M   'P 1'
#
loop_
_entity.id
_entity.type
_entity.pdbx_description
1 polymer ?
#
loop_
_entity_poly.entity_id
_entity_poly.type
_entity_poly.pdbx_seq_one_letter_code
_entity_poly.pdbx_strand_id
1 'polypeptide(L)'
;MIRRLVIFCLFAVMLMTLVPRTASSQITTSPYSIFGMGILEGNASGLSRAMGGTNIAFLSERAINYGNPASYDGLDSLLTIFEIGVFSKYSMFNTTRDNQTLLNANFRYMAMGFRIAPWLSTSFGFTPYSSVGYNITSTAFLEGTSIEYPKTFIGKGGVNRVYLGGAVSFIKNLSLGMNASYLFGDITHVEAADIYEFALEDVTYMSNFTLNYGLNYQVDMKDMKYNIGLTYSDGKKLKTRNVTTIETTYEKEVLKSRKYRYSIPRTIGAGLSVRKDFFKAGFDYEWSNWEEVEFASNYLHTRNSNRYSAGVEFPSQGLRKGSGRMVMFRFGGEFRESYMIIKGIPIDYRAVTMGIGIPLKGMVSVLNTTLEFGQNGTTKRDLFRENFVTLSLDLSLRDQWFMKRKYY
;
A
#
# COMPACT_ATOMS: atom_id res chain seq x y z
N MET A 1 -12.58 22.77 -23.08
CA MET A 1 -11.97 21.53 -22.57
C MET A 1 -10.45 21.57 -22.63
N ILE A 2 -9.83 21.72 -23.77
CA ILE A 2 -8.36 21.73 -24.00
C ILE A 2 -7.62 22.77 -23.11
N ARG A 3 -8.12 24.00 -23.00
CA ARG A 3 -7.46 25.07 -22.20
C ARG A 3 -7.37 24.76 -20.69
N ARG A 4 -8.29 23.95 -20.14
CA ARG A 4 -8.28 23.52 -18.73
C ARG A 4 -7.38 22.32 -18.49
N LEU A 5 -7.27 21.42 -19.48
CA LEU A 5 -6.32 20.31 -19.48
C LEU A 5 -4.88 20.86 -19.52
N VAL A 6 -4.64 21.86 -20.38
CA VAL A 6 -3.33 22.54 -20.47
C VAL A 6 -2.96 23.25 -19.15
N ILE A 7 -3.90 23.93 -18.48
CA ILE A 7 -3.64 24.57 -17.16
C ILE A 7 -3.35 23.49 -16.10
N PHE A 8 -4.04 22.36 -16.12
CA PHE A 8 -3.77 21.25 -15.20
C PHE A 8 -2.42 20.59 -15.47
N CYS A 9 -2.07 20.37 -16.73
CA CYS A 9 -0.75 19.87 -17.12
C CYS A 9 0.36 20.85 -16.77
N LEU A 10 0.17 22.16 -16.96
CA LEU A 10 1.12 23.20 -16.55
C LEU A 10 1.29 23.27 -15.03
N PHE A 11 0.21 23.10 -14.26
CA PHE A 11 0.28 23.05 -12.79
C PHE A 11 0.97 21.78 -12.30
N ALA A 12 0.74 20.63 -12.94
CA ALA A 12 1.44 19.37 -12.65
C ALA A 12 2.95 19.47 -13.01
N VAL A 13 3.30 20.09 -14.14
CA VAL A 13 4.70 20.35 -14.54
C VAL A 13 5.35 21.36 -13.58
N MET A 14 4.64 22.39 -13.14
CA MET A 14 5.13 23.37 -12.16
C MET A 14 5.37 22.71 -10.78
N LEU A 15 4.51 21.77 -10.36
CA LEU A 15 4.75 20.97 -9.15
C LEU A 15 5.98 20.05 -9.29
N MET A 16 6.23 19.50 -10.47
CA MET A 16 7.44 18.69 -10.75
C MET A 16 8.73 19.52 -10.76
N THR A 17 8.66 20.81 -11.10
CA THR A 17 9.84 21.71 -11.09
C THR A 17 10.20 22.22 -9.70
N LEU A 18 9.29 22.13 -8.72
CA LEU A 18 9.54 22.48 -7.31
C LEU A 18 10.21 21.36 -6.51
N VAL A 19 10.38 20.17 -7.08
CA VAL A 19 11.15 19.09 -6.45
C VAL A 19 12.64 19.46 -6.56
N PRO A 20 13.36 19.61 -5.43
CA PRO A 20 14.78 19.93 -5.49
C PRO A 20 15.55 18.88 -6.28
N ARG A 21 16.38 19.33 -7.24
CA ARG A 21 17.17 18.48 -8.16
C ARG A 21 18.24 17.59 -7.49
N THR A 22 18.30 17.57 -6.18
CA THR A 22 19.20 16.72 -5.38
C THR A 22 18.55 15.40 -4.91
N ALA A 23 17.37 15.08 -5.41
CA ALA A 23 16.80 13.74 -5.18
C ALA A 23 17.62 12.72 -5.97
N SER A 24 18.71 12.21 -5.38
CA SER A 24 19.25 10.93 -5.79
C SER A 24 18.10 9.91 -5.67
N SER A 25 17.84 9.18 -6.75
CA SER A 25 16.70 8.28 -6.91
C SER A 25 16.82 6.99 -6.05
N GLN A 26 17.46 7.07 -4.90
CA GLN A 26 17.42 6.01 -3.90
C GLN A 26 16.13 6.17 -3.11
N ILE A 27 15.18 5.31 -3.41
CA ILE A 27 13.93 5.20 -2.66
C ILE A 27 14.29 4.61 -1.29
N THR A 28 14.74 5.44 -0.37
CA THR A 28 14.97 5.01 1.02
C THR A 28 13.63 5.05 1.73
N THR A 29 13.14 3.88 2.16
CA THR A 29 11.81 3.76 2.76
C THR A 29 11.89 3.67 4.28
N SER A 30 12.71 2.77 4.81
CA SER A 30 12.87 2.55 6.25
C SER A 30 14.03 1.58 6.50
N PRO A 31 14.81 1.74 7.58
CA PRO A 31 15.78 0.73 8.01
C PRO A 31 15.16 -0.66 8.23
N TYR A 32 13.91 -0.72 8.65
CA TYR A 32 13.19 -2.00 8.82
C TYR A 32 12.94 -2.74 7.50
N SER A 33 13.09 -2.08 6.35
CA SER A 33 12.96 -2.72 5.04
C SER A 33 14.10 -3.69 4.68
N ILE A 34 15.16 -3.76 5.50
CA ILE A 34 16.22 -4.77 5.39
C ILE A 34 15.68 -6.19 5.65
N PHE A 35 14.60 -6.32 6.40
CA PHE A 35 14.06 -7.60 6.82
C PHE A 35 12.96 -8.10 5.88
N GLY A 36 13.00 -9.42 5.61
CA GLY A 36 11.98 -10.12 4.83
C GLY A 36 11.86 -9.60 3.39
N MET A 37 10.64 -9.26 2.99
CA MET A 37 10.34 -8.67 1.67
C MET A 37 10.27 -7.13 1.70
N GLY A 38 10.78 -6.49 2.75
CA GLY A 38 10.66 -5.05 2.95
C GLY A 38 9.39 -4.65 3.69
N ILE A 39 9.04 -3.37 3.56
CA ILE A 39 7.81 -2.82 4.15
C ILE A 39 6.63 -3.20 3.26
N LEU A 40 5.64 -3.88 3.86
CA LEU A 40 4.42 -4.26 3.16
C LEU A 40 3.52 -3.05 2.95
N GLU A 41 3.04 -2.88 1.72
CA GLU A 41 2.06 -1.86 1.36
C GLU A 41 0.64 -2.37 1.65
N GLY A 42 -0.20 -1.51 2.20
CA GLY A 42 -1.58 -1.87 2.52
C GLY A 42 -2.48 -1.95 1.28
N ASN A 43 -3.59 -2.69 1.40
CA ASN A 43 -4.60 -2.86 0.35
C ASN A 43 -5.66 -1.73 0.31
N ALA A 44 -5.38 -0.56 0.88
CA ALA A 44 -6.32 0.54 0.95
C ALA A 44 -6.21 1.48 -0.25
N SER A 45 -7.33 1.75 -0.94
CA SER A 45 -7.46 2.82 -1.95
C SER A 45 -7.57 4.20 -1.28
N GLY A 46 -7.58 5.28 -2.07
CA GLY A 46 -7.58 6.63 -1.55
C GLY A 46 -8.70 6.95 -0.58
N LEU A 47 -9.93 6.49 -0.87
CA LEU A 47 -11.06 6.67 0.04
C LEU A 47 -10.86 5.94 1.36
N SER A 48 -10.50 4.66 1.29
CA SER A 48 -10.32 3.81 2.48
C SER A 48 -9.14 4.25 3.32
N ARG A 49 -8.07 4.74 2.70
CA ARG A 49 -6.88 5.23 3.42
C ARG A 49 -7.21 6.39 4.34
N ALA A 50 -8.02 7.33 3.87
CA ALA A 50 -8.50 8.45 4.69
C ALA A 50 -9.36 8.00 5.89
N MET A 51 -9.81 6.75 5.88
CA MET A 51 -10.61 6.11 6.93
C MET A 51 -9.80 5.04 7.70
N GLY A 52 -8.49 5.26 7.91
CA GLY A 52 -7.63 4.31 8.63
C GLY A 52 -7.35 3.02 7.86
N GLY A 53 -7.57 2.98 6.54
CA GLY A 53 -7.41 1.78 5.74
C GLY A 53 -8.59 0.80 5.82
N THR A 54 -9.70 1.19 6.45
CA THR A 54 -10.92 0.37 6.55
C THR A 54 -11.53 0.16 5.17
N ASN A 55 -11.68 -1.09 4.73
CA ASN A 55 -12.11 -1.42 3.37
C ASN A 55 -12.88 -2.74 3.22
N ILE A 56 -12.86 -3.64 4.21
CA ILE A 56 -13.36 -5.01 4.05
C ILE A 56 -14.88 -5.03 3.83
N ALA A 57 -15.64 -4.20 4.55
CA ALA A 57 -17.10 -4.14 4.44
C ALA A 57 -17.62 -2.95 3.62
N PHE A 58 -16.74 -2.12 3.05
CA PHE A 58 -17.19 -0.93 2.31
C PHE A 58 -17.56 -1.26 0.87
N LEU A 59 -18.83 -1.04 0.55
CA LEU A 59 -19.34 -0.95 -0.82
C LEU A 59 -19.31 0.51 -1.28
N SER A 60 -18.77 0.77 -2.45
CA SER A 60 -18.74 2.11 -3.04
C SER A 60 -19.18 2.10 -4.48
N GLU A 61 -20.17 2.93 -4.80
CA GLU A 61 -20.63 3.18 -6.17
C GLU A 61 -19.60 3.96 -6.99
N ARG A 62 -18.63 4.58 -6.30
CA ARG A 62 -17.81 5.66 -6.87
C ARG A 62 -16.32 5.53 -6.57
N ALA A 63 -15.88 4.41 -6.03
CA ALA A 63 -14.47 4.14 -5.77
C ALA A 63 -14.20 2.64 -5.89
N ILE A 64 -13.00 2.30 -6.33
CA ILE A 64 -12.56 0.92 -6.45
C ILE A 64 -11.98 0.49 -5.10
N ASN A 65 -12.51 -0.61 -4.57
CA ASN A 65 -12.00 -1.24 -3.36
C ASN A 65 -11.39 -2.60 -3.70
N TYR A 66 -10.12 -2.62 -4.07
CA TYR A 66 -9.42 -3.86 -4.42
C TYR A 66 -9.03 -4.71 -3.20
N GLY A 67 -9.23 -4.21 -1.98
CA GLY A 67 -9.00 -4.94 -0.73
C GLY A 67 -10.02 -6.06 -0.50
N ASN A 68 -11.30 -5.81 -0.89
CA ASN A 68 -12.33 -6.85 -0.94
C ASN A 68 -12.94 -6.92 -2.33
N PRO A 69 -12.64 -7.95 -3.15
CA PRO A 69 -13.17 -8.04 -4.52
C PRO A 69 -14.69 -8.12 -4.61
N ALA A 70 -15.40 -8.60 -3.59
CA ALA A 70 -16.86 -8.61 -3.57
C ALA A 70 -17.46 -7.18 -3.60
N SER A 71 -16.69 -6.17 -3.21
CA SER A 71 -17.10 -4.77 -3.22
C SER A 71 -17.30 -4.19 -4.63
N TYR A 72 -16.78 -4.85 -5.68
CA TYR A 72 -16.97 -4.40 -7.07
C TYR A 72 -18.45 -4.43 -7.48
N ASP A 73 -19.26 -5.26 -6.84
CA ASP A 73 -20.72 -5.24 -7.04
C ASP A 73 -21.36 -3.88 -6.69
N GLY A 74 -20.72 -3.09 -5.84
CA GLY A 74 -21.17 -1.73 -5.53
C GLY A 74 -20.96 -0.72 -6.65
N LEU A 75 -20.18 -1.01 -7.70
CA LEU A 75 -19.90 -0.09 -8.79
C LEU A 75 -21.15 0.26 -9.58
N ASP A 76 -21.33 1.54 -9.90
CA ASP A 76 -22.45 2.02 -10.70
C ASP A 76 -22.40 1.44 -12.12
N SER A 77 -23.57 1.00 -12.64
CA SER A 77 -23.68 0.35 -13.95
C SER A 77 -23.38 1.26 -15.14
N LEU A 78 -23.43 2.56 -14.96
CA LEU A 78 -23.20 3.54 -16.02
C LEU A 78 -21.80 4.16 -15.97
N LEU A 79 -21.00 3.85 -14.94
CA LEU A 79 -19.70 4.48 -14.73
C LEU A 79 -18.56 3.50 -14.96
N THR A 80 -17.56 3.97 -15.70
CA THR A 80 -16.22 3.44 -15.67
C THR A 80 -15.39 4.32 -14.73
N ILE A 81 -14.69 3.71 -13.79
CA ILE A 81 -13.87 4.39 -12.81
C ILE A 81 -12.41 4.08 -13.10
N PHE A 82 -11.58 5.12 -13.18
CA PHE A 82 -10.13 5.01 -13.20
C PHE A 82 -9.56 5.77 -12.01
N GLU A 83 -8.71 5.12 -11.24
CA GLU A 83 -8.07 5.68 -10.07
C GLU A 83 -6.56 5.61 -10.14
N ILE A 84 -5.91 6.66 -9.71
CA ILE A 84 -4.46 6.73 -9.54
C ILE A 84 -4.14 7.44 -8.23
N GLY A 85 -3.20 6.90 -7.48
CA GLY A 85 -2.74 7.45 -6.21
C GLY A 85 -1.23 7.63 -6.17
N VAL A 86 -0.78 8.71 -5.56
CA VAL A 86 0.61 9.01 -5.24
C VAL A 86 0.72 9.46 -3.79
N PHE A 87 1.90 9.37 -3.20
CA PHE A 87 2.12 9.85 -1.85
C PHE A 87 3.51 10.45 -1.66
N SER A 88 3.63 11.29 -0.64
CA SER A 88 4.89 11.76 -0.11
C SER A 88 4.89 11.53 1.41
N LYS A 89 5.94 10.90 1.92
CA LYS A 89 6.12 10.52 3.32
C LYS A 89 7.36 11.19 3.89
N TYR A 90 7.18 12.02 4.91
CA TYR A 90 8.25 12.57 5.72
C TYR A 90 8.41 11.73 6.98
N SER A 91 9.57 11.10 7.16
CA SER A 91 9.89 10.22 8.28
C SER A 91 11.00 10.82 9.13
N MET A 92 10.81 10.74 10.44
CA MET A 92 11.82 11.06 11.46
C MET A 92 12.19 9.75 12.17
N PHE A 93 13.40 9.29 11.95
CA PHE A 93 13.97 8.10 12.59
C PHE A 93 14.75 8.54 13.83
N ASN A 94 14.35 8.02 14.98
CA ASN A 94 14.99 8.30 16.25
C ASN A 94 15.63 7.03 16.78
N THR A 95 16.90 7.11 17.14
CA THR A 95 17.62 6.10 17.91
C THR A 95 17.88 6.63 19.32
N THR A 96 18.59 5.88 20.15
CA THR A 96 19.08 6.36 21.46
C THR A 96 20.17 7.42 21.34
N ARG A 97 20.84 7.53 20.18
CA ARG A 97 22.04 8.36 19.98
C ARG A 97 21.90 9.43 18.89
N ASP A 98 21.04 9.21 17.91
CA ASP A 98 20.96 10.04 16.71
C ASP A 98 19.54 10.13 16.16
N ASN A 99 19.26 11.18 15.39
CA ASN A 99 18.01 11.43 14.71
C ASN A 99 18.29 11.70 13.24
N GLN A 100 17.56 11.01 12.37
CA GLN A 100 17.65 11.22 10.92
C GLN A 100 16.26 11.50 10.36
N THR A 101 16.22 12.31 9.31
CA THR A 101 14.98 12.61 8.58
C THR A 101 15.09 12.17 7.14
N LEU A 102 13.97 11.74 6.58
CA LEU A 102 13.89 11.27 5.23
C LEU A 102 12.59 11.72 4.58
N LEU A 103 12.67 12.19 3.35
CA LEU A 103 11.51 12.46 2.51
C LEU A 103 11.48 11.44 1.37
N ASN A 104 10.39 10.69 1.29
CA ASN A 104 10.13 9.72 0.24
C ASN A 104 8.84 10.09 -0.50
N ALA A 105 8.85 9.99 -1.83
CA ALA A 105 7.65 10.14 -2.65
C ALA A 105 7.57 9.00 -3.66
N ASN A 106 6.40 8.41 -3.79
CA ASN A 106 6.24 7.26 -4.66
C ASN A 106 4.81 7.13 -5.20
N PHE A 107 4.68 6.30 -6.21
CA PHE A 107 3.43 5.80 -6.75
C PHE A 107 2.79 4.82 -5.76
N ARG A 108 1.46 4.89 -5.61
CA ARG A 108 0.73 4.05 -4.68
C ARG A 108 -0.09 2.96 -5.34
N TYR A 109 -0.91 3.32 -6.33
CA TYR A 109 -1.72 2.37 -7.09
C TYR A 109 -2.31 3.01 -8.34
N MET A 110 -2.69 2.14 -9.27
CA MET A 110 -3.53 2.47 -10.41
C MET A 110 -4.57 1.35 -10.56
N ALA A 111 -5.83 1.71 -10.72
CA ALA A 111 -6.90 0.76 -10.84
C ALA A 111 -7.98 1.27 -11.81
N MET A 112 -8.61 0.33 -12.50
CA MET A 112 -9.78 0.59 -13.32
C MET A 112 -10.88 -0.42 -12.98
N GLY A 113 -12.13 0.05 -12.93
CA GLY A 113 -13.27 -0.82 -12.61
C GLY A 113 -14.54 -0.36 -13.28
N PHE A 114 -15.38 -1.31 -13.66
CA PHE A 114 -16.67 -1.09 -14.28
C PHE A 114 -17.57 -2.32 -14.14
N ARG A 115 -18.87 -2.11 -14.35
CA ARG A 115 -19.85 -3.19 -14.36
C ARG A 115 -20.04 -3.67 -15.80
N ILE A 116 -19.86 -4.98 -16.04
CA ILE A 116 -20.01 -5.63 -17.35
C ILE A 116 -21.47 -5.99 -17.59
N ALA A 117 -22.14 -6.52 -16.57
CA ALA A 117 -23.54 -6.94 -16.58
C ALA A 117 -24.20 -6.62 -15.23
N PRO A 118 -25.53 -6.62 -15.11
CA PRO A 118 -26.20 -6.34 -13.84
C PRO A 118 -25.72 -7.21 -12.66
N TRP A 119 -25.24 -8.42 -12.96
CA TRP A 119 -24.77 -9.41 -11.99
C TRP A 119 -23.24 -9.56 -11.96
N LEU A 120 -22.49 -8.86 -12.85
CA LEU A 120 -21.04 -9.02 -13.00
C LEU A 120 -20.32 -7.68 -13.07
N SER A 121 -19.44 -7.44 -12.14
CA SER A 121 -18.52 -6.29 -12.12
C SER A 121 -17.08 -6.74 -12.15
N THR A 122 -16.19 -5.91 -12.69
CA THR A 122 -14.75 -6.22 -12.82
C THR A 122 -13.89 -5.05 -12.40
N SER A 123 -12.69 -5.36 -11.99
CA SER A 123 -11.63 -4.39 -11.76
C SER A 123 -10.27 -5.01 -12.08
N PHE A 124 -9.36 -4.18 -12.58
CA PHE A 124 -7.96 -4.54 -12.75
C PHE A 124 -7.07 -3.37 -12.36
N GLY A 125 -5.83 -3.67 -11.98
CA GLY A 125 -4.93 -2.62 -11.55
C GLY A 125 -3.52 -3.11 -11.24
N PHE A 126 -2.71 -2.10 -10.91
CA PHE A 126 -1.31 -2.26 -10.50
C PHE A 126 -1.14 -1.61 -9.12
N THR A 127 -0.51 -2.34 -8.19
CA THR A 127 -0.18 -1.83 -6.86
C THR A 127 1.19 -2.34 -6.41
N PRO A 128 2.03 -1.54 -5.75
CA PRO A 128 3.14 -2.09 -4.99
C PRO A 128 2.61 -3.04 -3.90
N TYR A 129 3.28 -4.17 -3.71
CA TYR A 129 3.00 -5.13 -2.64
C TYR A 129 3.93 -4.93 -1.46
N SER A 130 5.22 -4.70 -1.76
CA SER A 130 6.24 -4.34 -0.76
C SER A 130 7.30 -3.43 -1.36
N SER A 131 8.02 -2.70 -0.50
CA SER A 131 9.12 -1.84 -0.89
C SER A 131 10.34 -2.03 0.00
N VAL A 132 11.52 -2.06 -0.60
CA VAL A 132 12.81 -2.11 0.06
C VAL A 132 13.58 -0.86 -0.31
N GLY A 133 14.07 -0.15 0.70
CA GLY A 133 14.91 1.03 0.51
C GLY A 133 15.62 1.38 1.80
N TYR A 134 16.92 1.12 1.88
CA TYR A 134 17.75 1.55 2.99
C TYR A 134 19.18 1.80 2.53
N ASN A 135 19.87 2.68 3.25
CA ASN A 135 21.29 2.92 3.14
C ASN A 135 21.82 3.12 4.55
N ILE A 136 22.52 2.12 5.07
CA ILE A 136 22.98 2.05 6.46
C ILE A 136 24.48 1.89 6.44
N THR A 137 25.21 2.81 7.07
CA THR A 137 26.64 2.68 7.32
C THR A 137 26.86 2.29 8.77
N SER A 138 27.65 1.26 8.99
CA SER A 138 28.05 0.75 10.29
C SER A 138 29.57 0.69 10.37
N THR A 139 30.12 0.94 11.53
CA THR A 139 31.56 0.71 11.81
C THR A 139 31.79 -0.77 12.05
N ALA A 140 32.75 -1.35 11.36
CA ALA A 140 33.25 -2.71 11.59
C ALA A 140 34.73 -2.65 11.97
N PHE A 141 35.21 -3.69 12.65
CA PHE A 141 36.62 -3.83 13.00
C PHE A 141 37.28 -4.85 12.07
N LEU A 142 38.50 -4.54 11.64
CA LEU A 142 39.32 -5.50 10.92
C LEU A 142 39.66 -6.65 11.88
N GLU A 143 39.36 -7.88 11.44
CA GLU A 143 39.52 -9.07 12.28
C GLU A 143 40.94 -9.20 12.85
N GLY A 144 41.03 -9.34 14.18
CA GLY A 144 42.31 -9.40 14.90
C GLY A 144 43.00 -8.05 15.13
N THR A 145 42.37 -6.92 14.82
CA THR A 145 42.95 -5.56 15.04
C THR A 145 41.92 -4.61 15.66
N SER A 146 42.43 -3.40 16.07
CA SER A 146 41.58 -2.29 16.53
C SER A 146 41.25 -1.29 15.39
N ILE A 147 41.55 -1.65 14.14
CA ILE A 147 41.33 -0.75 13.00
C ILE A 147 39.85 -0.77 12.65
N GLU A 148 39.20 0.40 12.72
CA GLU A 148 37.82 0.63 12.35
C GLU A 148 37.71 0.95 10.85
N TYR A 149 36.70 0.39 10.18
CA TYR A 149 36.37 0.75 8.81
C TYR A 149 34.85 0.85 8.60
N PRO A 150 34.40 1.73 7.70
CA PRO A 150 32.99 1.83 7.33
C PRO A 150 32.56 0.63 6.47
N LYS A 151 31.44 0.05 6.84
CA LYS A 151 30.75 -1.00 6.08
C LYS A 151 29.35 -0.49 5.74
N THR A 152 29.04 -0.46 4.46
CA THR A 152 27.78 0.11 3.96
C THR A 152 26.86 -1.01 3.48
N PHE A 153 25.60 -0.93 3.91
CA PHE A 153 24.53 -1.83 3.52
C PHE A 153 23.46 -1.03 2.76
N ILE A 154 23.22 -1.39 1.50
CA ILE A 154 22.23 -0.73 0.65
C ILE A 154 21.22 -1.77 0.23
N GLY A 155 19.92 -1.43 0.38
CA GLY A 155 18.83 -2.21 -0.16
C GLY A 155 17.97 -1.39 -1.09
N LYS A 156 17.50 -1.99 -2.17
CA LYS A 156 16.59 -1.37 -3.14
C LYS A 156 15.66 -2.40 -3.78
N GLY A 157 14.54 -1.92 -4.33
CA GLY A 157 13.59 -2.75 -5.06
C GLY A 157 12.30 -3.01 -4.29
N GLY A 158 11.68 -4.16 -4.53
CA GLY A 158 10.43 -4.58 -3.91
C GLY A 158 9.59 -5.46 -4.82
N VAL A 159 8.42 -5.83 -4.34
CA VAL A 159 7.47 -6.68 -5.07
C VAL A 159 6.27 -5.85 -5.50
N ASN A 160 5.90 -5.98 -6.77
CA ASN A 160 4.72 -5.35 -7.35
C ASN A 160 3.63 -6.38 -7.59
N ARG A 161 2.40 -5.91 -7.71
CA ARG A 161 1.21 -6.72 -7.95
C ARG A 161 0.38 -6.14 -9.09
N VAL A 162 0.13 -6.94 -10.12
CA VAL A 162 -0.93 -6.72 -11.09
C VAL A 162 -2.09 -7.64 -10.73
N TYR A 163 -3.31 -7.14 -10.75
CA TYR A 163 -4.49 -7.95 -10.47
C TYR A 163 -5.58 -7.78 -11.52
N LEU A 164 -6.34 -8.84 -11.72
CA LEU A 164 -7.62 -8.86 -12.42
C LEU A 164 -8.65 -9.51 -11.49
N GLY A 165 -9.75 -8.83 -11.26
CA GLY A 165 -10.78 -9.29 -10.36
C GLY A 165 -12.18 -9.16 -10.93
N GLY A 166 -13.09 -9.94 -10.34
CA GLY A 166 -14.49 -9.87 -10.63
C GLY A 166 -15.35 -10.10 -9.39
N ALA A 167 -16.56 -9.56 -9.41
CA ALA A 167 -17.60 -9.80 -8.42
C ALA A 167 -18.90 -10.21 -9.10
N VAL A 168 -19.59 -11.15 -8.47
CA VAL A 168 -20.90 -11.64 -8.91
C VAL A 168 -21.93 -11.49 -7.80
N SER A 169 -23.16 -11.08 -8.19
CA SER A 169 -24.30 -10.95 -7.30
C SER A 169 -25.53 -11.60 -7.93
N PHE A 170 -25.68 -12.89 -7.70
CA PHE A 170 -26.88 -13.65 -8.13
C PHE A 170 -27.99 -13.63 -7.09
N ILE A 171 -27.65 -13.40 -5.83
CA ILE A 171 -28.57 -13.34 -4.70
C ILE A 171 -28.64 -11.88 -4.24
N LYS A 172 -29.84 -11.40 -4.00
CA LYS A 172 -30.05 -10.04 -3.50
C LYS A 172 -29.23 -9.80 -2.23
N ASN A 173 -28.52 -8.68 -2.20
CA ASN A 173 -27.71 -8.22 -1.08
C ASN A 173 -26.46 -9.08 -0.76
N LEU A 174 -26.17 -10.13 -1.52
CA LEU A 174 -24.99 -10.98 -1.36
C LEU A 174 -24.12 -10.88 -2.60
N SER A 175 -22.88 -10.49 -2.43
CA SER A 175 -21.87 -10.47 -3.47
C SER A 175 -20.67 -11.35 -3.10
N LEU A 176 -20.14 -12.05 -4.09
CA LEU A 176 -18.93 -12.85 -4.02
C LEU A 176 -17.93 -12.29 -5.03
N GLY A 177 -16.67 -12.25 -4.66
CA GLY A 177 -15.64 -11.73 -5.54
C GLY A 177 -14.33 -12.50 -5.44
N MET A 178 -13.53 -12.37 -6.48
CA MET A 178 -12.19 -12.95 -6.54
C MET A 178 -11.26 -12.02 -7.31
N ASN A 179 -10.04 -11.82 -6.78
CA ASN A 179 -8.91 -11.24 -7.49
C ASN A 179 -7.87 -12.33 -7.77
N ALA A 180 -7.49 -12.48 -9.04
CA ALA A 180 -6.29 -13.19 -9.45
C ALA A 180 -5.16 -12.18 -9.60
N SER A 181 -4.08 -12.35 -8.86
CA SER A 181 -2.97 -11.42 -8.80
C SER A 181 -1.68 -12.09 -9.20
N TYR A 182 -0.85 -11.40 -9.98
CA TYR A 182 0.52 -11.79 -10.27
C TYR A 182 1.47 -10.87 -9.51
N LEU A 183 2.22 -11.45 -8.59
CA LEU A 183 3.29 -10.80 -7.86
C LEU A 183 4.59 -10.95 -8.65
N PHE A 184 5.36 -9.87 -8.78
CA PHE A 184 6.65 -9.87 -9.45
C PHE A 184 7.53 -8.73 -8.97
N GLY A 185 8.83 -8.93 -9.01
CA GLY A 185 9.81 -7.90 -8.64
C GLY A 185 11.14 -8.51 -8.26
N ASP A 186 12.03 -7.64 -7.83
CA ASP A 186 13.34 -8.01 -7.31
C ASP A 186 13.70 -7.19 -6.08
N ILE A 187 14.52 -7.78 -5.23
CA ILE A 187 15.13 -7.12 -4.08
C ILE A 187 16.64 -7.29 -4.24
N THR A 188 17.34 -6.16 -4.20
CA THR A 188 18.79 -6.09 -4.26
C THR A 188 19.32 -5.68 -2.89
N HIS A 189 20.24 -6.47 -2.35
CA HIS A 189 21.03 -6.14 -1.16
C HIS A 189 22.49 -5.99 -1.57
N VAL A 190 23.11 -4.86 -1.24
CA VAL A 190 24.53 -4.61 -1.46
C VAL A 190 25.20 -4.43 -0.12
N GLU A 191 26.29 -5.14 0.08
CA GLU A 191 27.20 -5.00 1.20
C GLU A 191 28.55 -4.55 0.65
N ALA A 192 29.00 -3.35 1.00
CA ALA A 192 30.25 -2.78 0.53
C ALA A 192 31.19 -2.46 1.69
N ALA A 193 32.48 -2.71 1.50
CA ALA A 193 33.54 -2.37 2.44
C ALA A 193 34.69 -1.71 1.66
N ASP A 194 34.77 -0.39 1.78
CA ASP A 194 35.73 0.43 1.00
C ASP A 194 37.19 0.05 1.23
N ILE A 195 37.54 -0.36 2.47
CA ILE A 195 38.91 -0.76 2.80
C ILE A 195 39.42 -1.98 2.01
N TYR A 196 38.49 -2.80 1.51
CA TYR A 196 38.81 -4.00 0.72
C TYR A 196 38.48 -3.82 -0.76
N GLU A 197 37.99 -2.63 -1.19
CA GLU A 197 37.48 -2.40 -2.54
C GLU A 197 36.52 -3.53 -2.98
N PHE A 198 35.65 -3.95 -2.06
CA PHE A 198 34.80 -5.13 -2.19
C PHE A 198 33.34 -4.75 -2.06
N ALA A 199 32.53 -5.23 -3.00
CA ALA A 199 31.09 -5.18 -2.90
C ALA A 199 30.47 -6.56 -3.18
N LEU A 200 29.57 -6.98 -2.31
CA LEU A 200 28.72 -8.16 -2.48
C LEU A 200 27.31 -7.69 -2.85
N GLU A 201 26.88 -7.99 -4.06
CA GLU A 201 25.52 -7.70 -4.52
C GLU A 201 24.72 -9.01 -4.57
N ASP A 202 23.58 -9.05 -3.87
CA ASP A 202 22.65 -10.18 -3.86
C ASP A 202 21.29 -9.74 -4.41
N VAL A 203 20.93 -10.21 -5.59
CA VAL A 203 19.68 -9.89 -6.29
C VAL A 203 18.75 -11.09 -6.20
N THR A 204 17.61 -10.91 -5.54
CA THR A 204 16.55 -11.92 -5.43
C THR A 204 15.35 -11.55 -6.29
N TYR A 205 15.16 -12.23 -7.40
CA TYR A 205 13.95 -12.15 -8.24
C TYR A 205 12.85 -13.00 -7.64
N MET A 206 11.63 -12.45 -7.59
CA MET A 206 10.47 -13.11 -6.99
C MET A 206 9.26 -13.02 -7.92
N SER A 207 8.51 -14.13 -8.03
CA SER A 207 7.22 -14.10 -8.71
C SER A 207 6.30 -15.23 -8.24
N ASN A 208 4.98 -14.98 -8.23
CA ASN A 208 3.96 -16.03 -8.15
C ASN A 208 2.56 -15.47 -8.42
N PHE A 209 1.62 -16.38 -8.68
CA PHE A 209 0.19 -16.07 -8.71
C PHE A 209 -0.43 -16.29 -7.32
N THR A 210 -1.30 -15.37 -6.92
CA THR A 210 -2.07 -15.42 -5.67
C THR A 210 -3.53 -15.14 -5.94
N LEU A 211 -4.40 -15.70 -5.08
CA LEU A 211 -5.84 -15.49 -5.14
C LEU A 211 -6.29 -14.80 -3.85
N ASN A 212 -7.18 -13.83 -4.02
CA ASN A 212 -7.87 -13.18 -2.92
C ASN A 212 -9.36 -13.30 -3.17
N TYR A 213 -10.09 -13.80 -2.18
CA TYR A 213 -11.53 -14.01 -2.22
C TYR A 213 -12.20 -12.99 -1.32
N GLY A 214 -13.39 -12.60 -1.70
CA GLY A 214 -14.22 -11.68 -0.95
C GLY A 214 -15.67 -12.12 -0.88
N LEU A 215 -16.30 -11.79 0.22
CA LEU A 215 -17.74 -11.89 0.42
C LEU A 215 -18.22 -10.55 1.00
N ASN A 216 -19.38 -10.11 0.57
CA ASN A 216 -20.06 -8.96 1.16
C ASN A 216 -21.56 -9.25 1.25
N TYR A 217 -22.12 -9.00 2.41
CA TYR A 217 -23.56 -9.15 2.66
C TYR A 217 -24.12 -7.85 3.21
N GLN A 218 -25.10 -7.27 2.50
CA GLN A 218 -25.78 -6.04 2.88
C GLN A 218 -27.11 -6.34 3.55
N VAL A 219 -27.39 -5.68 4.66
CA VAL A 219 -28.67 -5.72 5.35
C VAL A 219 -29.27 -4.31 5.38
N ASP A 220 -30.43 -4.15 4.78
CA ASP A 220 -31.16 -2.88 4.77
C ASP A 220 -32.14 -2.87 5.95
N MET A 221 -31.96 -1.96 6.90
CA MET A 221 -32.82 -1.81 8.07
C MET A 221 -33.26 -0.35 8.20
N LYS A 222 -34.54 -0.07 7.91
CA LYS A 222 -35.09 1.30 7.88
C LYS A 222 -34.25 2.20 6.97
N ASP A 223 -33.67 3.26 7.52
CA ASP A 223 -32.88 4.26 6.79
C ASP A 223 -31.38 3.94 6.80
N MET A 224 -30.98 2.79 7.33
CA MET A 224 -29.57 2.38 7.48
C MET A 224 -29.27 1.14 6.64
N LYS A 225 -28.07 1.13 6.04
CA LYS A 225 -27.51 -0.04 5.37
C LYS A 225 -26.31 -0.54 6.17
N TYR A 226 -26.38 -1.79 6.58
CA TYR A 226 -25.29 -2.48 7.27
C TYR A 226 -24.63 -3.43 6.28
N ASN A 227 -23.30 -3.46 6.25
CA ASN A 227 -22.57 -4.43 5.45
C ASN A 227 -21.65 -5.24 6.35
N ILE A 228 -21.60 -6.53 6.06
CA ILE A 228 -20.66 -7.49 6.64
C ILE A 228 -19.75 -7.94 5.52
N GLY A 229 -18.45 -7.73 5.66
CA GLY A 229 -17.46 -8.15 4.68
C GLY A 229 -16.55 -9.23 5.25
N LEU A 230 -16.18 -10.19 4.41
CA LEU A 230 -15.14 -11.18 4.70
C LEU A 230 -14.16 -11.23 3.55
N THR A 231 -12.88 -11.41 3.88
CA THR A 231 -11.81 -11.60 2.89
C THR A 231 -10.94 -12.79 3.27
N TYR A 232 -10.44 -13.49 2.26
CA TYR A 232 -9.49 -14.58 2.43
C TYR A 232 -8.43 -14.48 1.33
N SER A 233 -7.16 -14.45 1.72
CA SER A 233 -6.02 -14.54 0.82
C SER A 233 -5.22 -15.78 1.12
N ASP A 234 -4.91 -16.53 0.07
CA ASP A 234 -4.15 -17.78 0.19
C ASP A 234 -2.67 -17.49 0.42
N GLY A 235 -2.08 -18.17 1.42
CA GLY A 235 -0.65 -18.14 1.67
C GLY A 235 0.12 -18.93 0.61
N LYS A 236 1.23 -18.38 0.10
CA LYS A 236 2.00 -19.05 -0.97
C LYS A 236 3.50 -18.86 -0.82
N LYS A 237 4.24 -19.93 -1.17
CA LYS A 237 5.68 -19.86 -1.38
C LYS A 237 5.95 -19.18 -2.71
N LEU A 238 6.81 -18.16 -2.71
CA LEU A 238 7.21 -17.46 -3.94
C LEU A 238 8.23 -18.26 -4.72
N LYS A 239 8.17 -18.19 -6.04
CA LYS A 239 9.24 -18.67 -6.90
C LYS A 239 10.38 -17.66 -6.85
N THR A 240 11.55 -18.08 -6.40
CA THR A 240 12.71 -17.20 -6.24
C THR A 240 13.88 -17.67 -7.10
N ARG A 241 14.62 -16.69 -7.63
CA ARG A 241 15.91 -16.89 -8.28
C ARG A 241 16.89 -15.84 -7.73
N ASN A 242 17.94 -16.30 -7.11
CA ASN A 242 18.98 -15.44 -6.56
C ASN A 242 20.19 -15.40 -7.49
N VAL A 243 20.82 -14.24 -7.57
CA VAL A 243 22.08 -14.01 -8.24
C VAL A 243 22.96 -13.23 -7.27
N THR A 244 24.04 -13.84 -6.82
CA THR A 244 25.01 -13.20 -5.94
C THR A 244 26.25 -12.87 -6.78
N THR A 245 26.67 -11.61 -6.75
CA THR A 245 27.84 -11.11 -7.48
C THR A 245 28.84 -10.53 -6.49
N ILE A 246 30.07 -10.92 -6.61
CA ILE A 246 31.21 -10.28 -5.93
C ILE A 246 31.87 -9.36 -6.95
N GLU A 247 32.03 -8.11 -6.57
CA GLU A 247 32.72 -7.11 -7.36
C GLU A 247 33.89 -6.56 -6.56
N THR A 248 35.07 -6.65 -7.15
CA THR A 248 36.30 -6.06 -6.66
C THR A 248 36.81 -5.06 -7.69
N THR A 249 37.82 -4.26 -7.38
CA THR A 249 38.45 -3.33 -8.35
C THR A 249 38.93 -4.01 -9.63
N TYR A 250 39.27 -5.29 -9.57
CA TYR A 250 39.91 -6.02 -10.68
C TYR A 250 39.02 -7.07 -11.34
N GLU A 251 38.00 -7.57 -10.64
CA GLU A 251 37.22 -8.71 -11.10
C GLU A 251 35.77 -8.65 -10.63
N LYS A 252 34.88 -9.16 -11.50
CA LYS A 252 33.47 -9.35 -11.20
C LYS A 252 33.11 -10.81 -11.39
N GLU A 253 32.80 -11.51 -10.31
CA GLU A 253 32.46 -12.92 -10.31
C GLU A 253 31.00 -13.12 -9.90
N VAL A 254 30.30 -13.98 -10.67
CA VAL A 254 28.94 -14.41 -10.34
C VAL A 254 29.01 -15.73 -9.60
N LEU A 255 28.67 -15.71 -8.32
CA LEU A 255 28.62 -16.90 -7.49
C LEU A 255 27.36 -17.73 -7.75
N LYS A 256 27.45 -19.05 -7.55
CA LYS A 256 26.28 -19.93 -7.58
C LYS A 256 25.30 -19.53 -6.49
N SER A 257 24.09 -19.24 -6.92
CA SER A 257 22.96 -18.77 -6.11
C SER A 257 22.64 -19.68 -4.91
N ARG A 258 22.51 -19.09 -3.72
CA ARG A 258 21.75 -19.68 -2.62
C ARG A 258 20.26 -19.57 -2.92
N LYS A 259 19.48 -20.62 -2.74
CA LYS A 259 18.01 -20.57 -2.86
C LYS A 259 17.46 -19.97 -1.58
N TYR A 260 17.07 -18.71 -1.60
CA TYR A 260 16.27 -18.12 -0.52
C TYR A 260 14.81 -18.53 -0.68
N ARG A 261 14.15 -18.78 0.43
CA ARG A 261 12.72 -19.09 0.47
C ARG A 261 11.98 -17.86 0.96
N TYR A 262 11.08 -17.37 0.16
CA TYR A 262 10.14 -16.32 0.55
C TYR A 262 8.72 -16.86 0.43
N SER A 263 7.89 -16.51 1.39
CA SER A 263 6.47 -16.88 1.38
C SER A 263 5.63 -15.67 1.75
N ILE A 264 4.41 -15.63 1.27
CA ILE A 264 3.38 -14.69 1.70
C ILE A 264 2.43 -15.41 2.66
N PRO A 265 1.90 -14.74 3.69
CA PRO A 265 1.04 -15.34 4.68
C PRO A 265 -0.35 -15.61 4.12
N ARG A 266 -1.04 -16.59 4.72
CA ARG A 266 -2.49 -16.67 4.66
C ARG A 266 -3.07 -15.52 5.47
N THR A 267 -4.06 -14.83 4.91
CA THR A 267 -4.70 -13.69 5.57
C THR A 267 -6.21 -13.86 5.56
N ILE A 268 -6.84 -13.58 6.69
CA ILE A 268 -8.30 -13.60 6.88
C ILE A 268 -8.70 -12.24 7.42
N GLY A 269 -9.70 -11.64 6.81
CA GLY A 269 -10.23 -10.36 7.24
C GLY A 269 -11.73 -10.39 7.44
N ALA A 270 -12.22 -9.66 8.43
CA ALA A 270 -13.63 -9.43 8.70
C ALA A 270 -13.88 -7.95 8.93
N GLY A 271 -14.97 -7.43 8.38
CA GLY A 271 -15.33 -6.03 8.48
C GLY A 271 -16.82 -5.83 8.71
N LEU A 272 -17.14 -4.73 9.35
CA LEU A 272 -18.49 -4.23 9.53
C LEU A 272 -18.54 -2.79 9.09
N SER A 273 -19.60 -2.40 8.37
CA SER A 273 -19.83 -0.99 8.06
C SER A 273 -21.32 -0.63 8.17
N VAL A 274 -21.57 0.63 8.47
CA VAL A 274 -22.89 1.22 8.49
C VAL A 274 -22.91 2.45 7.61
N ARG A 275 -24.00 2.60 6.82
CA ARG A 275 -24.25 3.78 6.00
C ARG A 275 -25.64 4.30 6.28
N LYS A 276 -25.73 5.59 6.55
CA LYS A 276 -27.01 6.35 6.59
C LYS A 276 -26.81 7.61 5.75
N ASP A 277 -27.57 7.74 4.67
CA ASP A 277 -27.40 8.82 3.69
C ASP A 277 -25.97 8.93 3.21
N PHE A 278 -25.28 10.03 3.54
CA PHE A 278 -23.88 10.28 3.22
C PHE A 278 -22.91 9.96 4.35
N PHE A 279 -23.41 9.63 5.54
CA PHE A 279 -22.57 9.20 6.66
C PHE A 279 -22.21 7.73 6.47
N LYS A 280 -20.93 7.41 6.67
CA LYS A 280 -20.44 6.04 6.71
C LYS A 280 -19.51 5.87 7.91
N ALA A 281 -19.59 4.72 8.55
CA ALA A 281 -18.63 4.29 9.56
C ALA A 281 -18.30 2.81 9.34
N GLY A 282 -17.10 2.39 9.72
CA GLY A 282 -16.72 1.00 9.60
C GLY A 282 -15.56 0.64 10.51
N PHE A 283 -15.45 -0.67 10.73
CA PHE A 283 -14.40 -1.31 11.49
C PHE A 283 -13.97 -2.61 10.79
N ASP A 284 -12.66 -2.82 10.67
CA ASP A 284 -12.09 -4.04 10.12
C ASP A 284 -11.10 -4.66 11.11
N TYR A 285 -11.08 -5.99 11.10
CA TYR A 285 -10.08 -6.83 11.71
C TYR A 285 -9.46 -7.74 10.64
N GLU A 286 -8.13 -7.82 10.61
CA GLU A 286 -7.39 -8.70 9.71
C GLU A 286 -6.31 -9.47 10.49
N TRP A 287 -6.29 -10.79 10.30
CA TRP A 287 -5.29 -11.68 10.85
C TRP A 287 -4.46 -12.30 9.73
N SER A 288 -3.13 -12.32 9.91
CA SER A 288 -2.19 -12.92 8.95
C SER A 288 -1.28 -13.91 9.63
N ASN A 289 -1.21 -15.14 9.09
CA ASN A 289 -0.38 -16.22 9.61
C ASN A 289 1.07 -16.11 9.13
N TRP A 290 1.88 -15.34 9.85
CA TRP A 290 3.28 -15.15 9.56
C TRP A 290 4.21 -16.14 10.25
N GLU A 291 3.73 -16.92 11.23
CA GLU A 291 4.52 -17.95 11.90
C GLU A 291 4.93 -19.08 10.95
N GLU A 292 4.10 -19.36 9.93
CA GLU A 292 4.40 -20.36 8.90
C GLU A 292 5.28 -19.81 7.76
N VAL A 293 5.64 -18.53 7.79
CA VAL A 293 6.42 -17.87 6.73
C VAL A 293 7.91 -17.98 7.03
N GLU A 294 8.65 -18.61 6.12
CA GLU A 294 10.10 -18.74 6.19
C GLU A 294 10.77 -17.52 5.55
N PHE A 295 11.74 -16.92 6.24
CA PHE A 295 12.66 -15.92 5.71
C PHE A 295 14.10 -16.39 5.86
N ALA A 296 14.96 -16.00 4.94
CA ALA A 296 16.37 -16.37 4.92
C ALA A 296 17.23 -15.57 5.92
N SER A 297 16.69 -15.08 7.03
CA SER A 297 17.39 -14.26 8.01
C SER A 297 17.41 -14.91 9.39
N ASN A 298 18.58 -15.02 9.99
CA ASN A 298 18.75 -15.51 11.37
C ASN A 298 18.36 -14.47 12.45
N TYR A 299 18.15 -13.21 12.07
CA TYR A 299 17.86 -12.10 12.99
C TYR A 299 16.38 -11.72 13.03
N LEU A 300 15.57 -12.23 12.11
CA LEU A 300 14.14 -11.97 12.04
C LEU A 300 13.38 -13.18 12.59
N HIS A 301 12.67 -12.96 13.68
CA HIS A 301 11.64 -13.88 14.14
C HIS A 301 10.28 -13.34 13.74
N THR A 302 9.39 -14.23 13.34
CA THR A 302 8.03 -13.85 12.92
C THR A 302 7.00 -14.30 13.94
N ARG A 303 5.94 -13.51 14.06
CA ARG A 303 4.70 -13.84 14.79
C ARG A 303 3.49 -13.54 13.90
N ASN A 304 2.35 -14.09 14.24
CA ASN A 304 1.10 -13.70 13.59
C ASN A 304 0.82 -12.21 13.76
N SER A 305 0.29 -11.60 12.71
CA SER A 305 -0.01 -10.17 12.67
C SER A 305 -1.52 -9.96 12.80
N ASN A 306 -1.90 -9.01 13.67
CA ASN A 306 -3.27 -8.54 13.81
C ASN A 306 -3.34 -7.07 13.40
N ARG A 307 -4.31 -6.73 12.55
CA ARG A 307 -4.57 -5.36 12.12
C ARG A 307 -6.00 -4.98 12.50
N TYR A 308 -6.12 -3.84 13.15
CA TYR A 308 -7.39 -3.22 13.52
C TYR A 308 -7.47 -1.86 12.84
N SER A 309 -8.58 -1.58 12.17
CA SER A 309 -8.81 -0.27 11.58
C SER A 309 -10.25 0.18 11.75
N ALA A 310 -10.43 1.48 11.94
CA ALA A 310 -11.74 2.10 12.07
C ALA A 310 -11.75 3.43 11.34
N GLY A 311 -12.91 3.79 10.77
CA GLY A 311 -13.02 5.05 10.06
C GLY A 311 -14.46 5.54 9.92
N VAL A 312 -14.57 6.84 9.70
CA VAL A 312 -15.83 7.54 9.48
C VAL A 312 -15.73 8.49 8.29
N GLU A 313 -16.82 8.62 7.53
CA GLU A 313 -16.98 9.57 6.44
C GLU A 313 -18.28 10.35 6.67
N PHE A 314 -18.25 11.67 6.51
CA PHE A 314 -19.41 12.53 6.58
C PHE A 314 -19.30 13.74 5.65
N PRO A 315 -20.44 14.28 5.18
CA PRO A 315 -20.45 15.41 4.26
C PRO A 315 -20.23 16.72 5.00
N SER A 316 -19.67 17.71 4.34
CA SER A 316 -19.67 19.08 4.83
C SER A 316 -21.08 19.67 4.69
N GLN A 317 -21.78 19.81 5.82
CA GLN A 317 -23.00 20.59 5.85
C GLN A 317 -22.67 22.08 5.82
N GLY A 318 -23.01 22.78 4.75
CA GLY A 318 -22.99 24.24 4.72
C GLY A 318 -21.91 24.95 3.92
N LEU A 319 -20.87 24.32 3.42
CA LEU A 319 -19.81 25.00 2.69
C LEU A 319 -20.14 25.37 1.22
N ARG A 320 -21.27 24.91 0.68
CA ARG A 320 -21.79 25.36 -0.63
C ARG A 320 -23.30 25.18 -0.77
N LYS A 321 -24.08 26.14 -0.34
CA LYS A 321 -25.44 26.36 -0.85
C LYS A 321 -25.32 26.72 -2.34
N GLY A 322 -25.76 25.82 -3.25
CA GLY A 322 -25.98 26.16 -4.65
C GLY A 322 -25.23 25.36 -5.73
N SER A 323 -24.27 24.47 -5.42
CA SER A 323 -23.51 23.74 -6.46
C SER A 323 -23.77 22.22 -6.55
N GLY A 324 -24.63 21.66 -5.72
CA GLY A 324 -24.97 20.22 -5.73
C GLY A 324 -23.79 19.25 -5.41
N ARG A 325 -22.63 19.76 -5.03
CA ARG A 325 -21.41 19.00 -4.81
C ARG A 325 -21.00 19.05 -3.35
N MET A 326 -21.03 17.90 -2.71
CA MET A 326 -20.62 17.77 -1.31
C MET A 326 -19.14 17.43 -1.21
N VAL A 327 -18.40 18.19 -0.41
CA VAL A 327 -17.08 17.81 0.06
C VAL A 327 -17.26 16.78 1.17
N MET A 328 -16.48 15.71 1.14
CA MET A 328 -16.53 14.63 2.12
C MET A 328 -15.34 14.74 3.05
N PHE A 329 -15.59 14.73 4.35
CA PHE A 329 -14.56 14.63 5.39
C PHE A 329 -14.46 13.19 5.86
N ARG A 330 -13.24 12.75 6.14
CA ARG A 330 -12.93 11.39 6.58
C ARG A 330 -11.94 11.43 7.72
N PHE A 331 -12.14 10.56 8.70
CA PHE A 331 -11.22 10.33 9.80
C PHE A 331 -11.11 8.85 10.05
N GLY A 332 -9.93 8.42 10.49
CA GLY A 332 -9.71 7.01 10.80
C GLY A 332 -8.48 6.76 11.62
N GLY A 333 -8.30 5.52 12.01
CA GLY A 333 -7.13 5.05 12.71
C GLY A 333 -6.83 3.60 12.40
N GLU A 334 -5.55 3.25 12.45
CA GLU A 334 -5.03 1.90 12.27
C GLU A 334 -4.08 1.55 13.41
N PHE A 335 -4.24 0.35 13.94
CA PHE A 335 -3.27 -0.31 14.79
C PHE A 335 -2.92 -1.67 14.21
N ARG A 336 -1.61 -1.97 14.10
CA ARG A 336 -1.13 -3.24 13.57
C ARG A 336 -0.05 -3.80 14.47
N GLU A 337 -0.32 -4.98 15.02
CA GLU A 337 0.71 -5.82 15.59
C GLU A 337 1.52 -6.41 14.43
N SER A 338 2.74 -5.92 14.24
CA SER A 338 3.59 -6.36 13.15
C SER A 338 4.03 -7.81 13.32
N TYR A 339 4.25 -8.47 12.19
CA TYR A 339 4.83 -9.80 12.17
C TYR A 339 6.31 -9.83 12.58
N MET A 340 7.01 -8.68 12.53
CA MET A 340 8.44 -8.58 12.77
C MET A 340 8.76 -8.50 14.25
N ILE A 341 9.61 -9.43 14.72
CA ILE A 341 10.24 -9.39 16.03
C ILE A 341 11.75 -9.28 15.81
N ILE A 342 12.35 -8.16 16.23
CA ILE A 342 13.78 -7.88 16.06
C ILE A 342 14.40 -7.74 17.46
N LYS A 343 15.48 -8.46 17.73
CA LYS A 343 16.12 -8.51 19.07
C LYS A 343 15.10 -8.83 20.20
N GLY A 344 14.06 -9.64 19.89
CA GLY A 344 13.01 -10.00 20.84
C GLY A 344 11.99 -8.88 21.12
N ILE A 345 11.95 -7.83 20.29
CA ILE A 345 11.00 -6.71 20.43
C ILE A 345 10.10 -6.65 19.18
N PRO A 346 8.78 -6.59 19.34
CA PRO A 346 7.85 -6.40 18.23
C PRO A 346 7.93 -4.98 17.66
N ILE A 347 7.79 -4.87 16.34
CA ILE A 347 7.83 -3.59 15.59
C ILE A 347 6.41 -3.19 15.22
N ASP A 348 5.64 -2.72 16.18
CA ASP A 348 4.23 -2.41 15.96
C ASP A 348 4.04 -1.05 15.28
N TYR A 349 2.94 -0.94 14.54
CA TYR A 349 2.55 0.23 13.78
C TYR A 349 1.24 0.80 14.31
N ARG A 350 1.16 2.14 14.37
CA ARG A 350 -0.07 2.87 14.71
C ARG A 350 -0.14 4.16 13.90
N ALA A 351 -1.33 4.50 13.43
CA ALA A 351 -1.55 5.73 12.68
C ALA A 351 -2.97 6.27 12.90
N VAL A 352 -3.09 7.59 12.74
CA VAL A 352 -4.36 8.28 12.60
C VAL A 352 -4.39 8.98 11.25
N THR A 353 -5.54 9.00 10.62
CA THR A 353 -5.72 9.54 9.28
C THR A 353 -6.83 10.57 9.27
N MET A 354 -6.66 11.58 8.43
CA MET A 354 -7.69 12.55 8.08
C MET A 354 -7.67 12.80 6.59
N GLY A 355 -8.84 13.00 5.99
CA GLY A 355 -8.90 13.21 4.54
C GLY A 355 -10.10 14.02 4.11
N ILE A 356 -9.95 14.57 2.90
CA ILE A 356 -10.96 15.37 2.24
C ILE A 356 -11.15 14.85 0.82
N GLY A 357 -12.41 14.58 0.45
CA GLY A 357 -12.82 14.25 -0.92
C GLY A 357 -13.48 15.45 -1.59
N ILE A 358 -12.82 16.02 -2.61
CA ILE A 358 -13.26 17.23 -3.31
C ILE A 358 -13.78 16.85 -4.70
N PRO A 359 -15.09 16.99 -4.98
CA PRO A 359 -15.62 16.79 -6.32
C PRO A 359 -15.08 17.83 -7.30
N LEU A 360 -14.57 17.40 -8.45
CA LEU A 360 -14.02 18.28 -9.47
C LEU A 360 -15.14 18.92 -10.31
N LYS A 361 -14.94 20.18 -10.69
CA LYS A 361 -15.93 20.99 -11.44
C LYS A 361 -16.06 20.49 -12.87
N GLY A 362 -17.31 20.18 -13.31
CA GLY A 362 -17.61 19.73 -14.70
C GLY A 362 -17.40 18.24 -14.92
N MET A 363 -16.99 17.47 -13.90
CA MET A 363 -16.75 16.02 -13.98
C MET A 363 -17.41 15.31 -12.79
N VAL A 364 -17.73 14.05 -12.93
CA VAL A 364 -18.18 13.18 -11.82
C VAL A 364 -16.98 12.75 -10.96
N SER A 365 -15.78 13.21 -11.32
CA SER A 365 -14.48 12.85 -10.72
C SER A 365 -14.25 13.49 -9.36
N VAL A 366 -13.43 12.86 -8.53
CA VAL A 366 -13.10 13.30 -7.15
C VAL A 366 -11.60 13.29 -6.96
N LEU A 367 -11.07 14.35 -6.34
CA LEU A 367 -9.73 14.39 -5.77
C LEU A 367 -9.84 14.08 -4.28
N ASN A 368 -9.21 13.00 -3.84
CA ASN A 368 -9.07 12.66 -2.43
C ASN A 368 -7.67 13.07 -1.97
N THR A 369 -7.60 13.78 -0.85
CA THR A 369 -6.36 14.16 -0.19
C THR A 369 -6.39 13.58 1.21
N THR A 370 -5.33 12.87 1.61
CA THR A 370 -5.23 12.23 2.93
C THR A 370 -3.93 12.63 3.61
N LEU A 371 -4.02 13.03 4.86
CA LEU A 371 -2.91 13.16 5.79
C LEU A 371 -2.96 11.99 6.77
N GLU A 372 -1.84 11.35 6.97
CA GLU A 372 -1.64 10.23 7.89
C GLU A 372 -0.48 10.57 8.82
N PHE A 373 -0.70 10.49 10.12
CA PHE A 373 0.29 10.66 11.18
C PHE A 373 0.47 9.33 11.88
N GLY A 374 1.68 8.83 11.91
CA GLY A 374 1.90 7.51 12.45
C GLY A 374 3.26 7.31 13.09
N GLN A 375 3.37 6.16 13.74
CA GLN A 375 4.57 5.69 14.38
C GLN A 375 4.79 4.21 14.08
N ASN A 376 6.03 3.83 13.82
CA ASN A 376 6.47 2.46 13.62
C ASN A 376 7.70 2.15 14.48
N GLY A 377 7.71 1.02 15.16
CA GLY A 377 8.82 0.56 15.96
C GLY A 377 9.04 1.30 17.28
N THR A 378 10.25 1.13 17.85
CA THR A 378 10.62 1.62 19.19
C THR A 378 12.13 1.85 19.29
N THR A 379 12.57 2.67 20.25
CA THR A 379 13.98 2.92 20.55
C THR A 379 14.59 1.91 21.55
N LYS A 380 13.81 0.93 22.04
CA LYS A 380 14.33 -0.09 22.96
C LYS A 380 15.37 -0.97 22.28
N ARG A 381 16.44 -1.37 23.00
CA ARG A 381 17.55 -2.23 22.53
C ARG A 381 18.21 -1.73 21.25
N ASP A 382 18.42 -0.40 21.15
CA ASP A 382 19.03 0.27 20.00
C ASP A 382 18.33 -0.04 18.67
N LEU A 383 16.98 -0.09 18.69
CA LEU A 383 16.13 -0.11 17.52
C LEU A 383 15.76 1.32 17.09
N PHE A 384 15.13 1.43 15.93
CA PHE A 384 14.67 2.70 15.37
C PHE A 384 13.19 2.92 15.68
N ARG A 385 12.83 4.11 16.13
CA ARG A 385 11.44 4.57 16.14
C ARG A 385 11.24 5.55 15.00
N GLU A 386 10.40 5.18 14.06
CA GLU A 386 9.97 6.04 12.97
C GLU A 386 8.70 6.78 13.37
N ASN A 387 8.72 8.12 13.44
CA ASN A 387 7.53 8.96 13.43
C ASN A 387 7.39 9.53 12.03
N PHE A 388 6.18 9.51 11.46
CA PHE A 388 6.02 9.94 10.09
C PHE A 388 4.73 10.73 9.86
N VAL A 389 4.79 11.55 8.79
CA VAL A 389 3.63 12.22 8.21
C VAL A 389 3.59 11.85 6.72
N THR A 390 2.46 11.30 6.28
CA THR A 390 2.23 10.98 4.86
C THR A 390 1.13 11.85 4.28
N LEU A 391 1.43 12.53 3.17
CA LEU A 391 0.44 13.18 2.32
C LEU A 391 0.17 12.28 1.12
N SER A 392 -1.08 11.87 0.94
CA SER A 392 -1.52 11.10 -0.23
C SER A 392 -2.48 11.93 -1.08
N LEU A 393 -2.33 11.82 -2.40
CA LEU A 393 -3.21 12.42 -3.39
C LEU A 393 -3.73 11.30 -4.30
N ASP A 394 -5.05 11.14 -4.33
CA ASP A 394 -5.72 10.11 -5.10
C ASP A 394 -6.76 10.73 -6.02
N LEU A 395 -6.59 10.55 -7.31
CA LEU A 395 -7.51 11.05 -8.33
C LEU A 395 -8.41 9.91 -8.81
N SER A 396 -9.73 10.06 -8.64
CA SER A 396 -10.75 9.15 -9.15
C SER A 396 -11.45 9.81 -10.33
N LEU A 397 -11.11 9.38 -11.53
CA LEU A 397 -11.75 9.81 -12.77
C LEU A 397 -12.94 8.89 -13.06
N ARG A 398 -14.07 9.48 -13.44
CA ARG A 398 -15.31 8.74 -13.72
C ARG A 398 -15.89 9.24 -15.00
N ASP A 399 -16.23 8.29 -15.88
CA ASP A 399 -16.82 8.60 -17.18
C ASP A 399 -17.94 7.59 -17.51
N GLN A 400 -18.89 8.04 -18.33
CA GLN A 400 -20.01 7.22 -18.78
C GLN A 400 -19.67 6.61 -20.14
N TRP A 401 -19.29 5.33 -20.16
CA TRP A 401 -18.85 4.66 -21.41
C TRP A 401 -19.93 3.88 -22.14
N PHE A 402 -20.96 3.44 -21.47
CA PHE A 402 -21.94 2.48 -22.04
C PHE A 402 -23.27 3.13 -22.45
N MET A 403 -23.30 4.42 -22.73
CA MET A 403 -24.49 5.09 -23.24
C MET A 403 -24.62 4.93 -24.76
N LYS A 404 -25.72 4.32 -25.24
CA LYS A 404 -26.09 4.35 -26.65
C LYS A 404 -26.31 5.80 -27.09
N ARG A 405 -25.46 6.32 -27.98
CA ARG A 405 -25.70 7.61 -28.63
C ARG A 405 -26.96 7.46 -29.51
N LYS A 406 -28.03 8.16 -29.17
CA LYS A 406 -29.17 8.31 -30.10
C LYS A 406 -28.71 9.30 -31.17
N TYR A 407 -28.56 8.83 -32.39
CA TYR A 407 -28.45 9.69 -33.55
C TYR A 407 -29.89 10.08 -33.90
N TYR A 408 -30.21 11.36 -33.83
CA TYR A 408 -31.43 11.94 -34.36
C TYR A 408 -31.14 12.42 -35.78
#